data_85e7a0626ae76ab5d40a1393ca7eb083
#
_entry.id   85e7a0626ae76ab5d40a1393ca7eb083
#
_cell.length_a   1.000
_cell.length_b   1.000
_cell.length_c   1.000
_cell.angle_alpha   90.00
_cell.angle_beta   90.00
_cell.angle_gamma   90.00
#
_symmetry.space_group_name_H-M   'P 1'
#
loop_
_entity.id
_entity.type
_entity.pdbx_description
1 polymer ?
#
loop_
_entity_poly.entity_id
_entity_poly.type
_entity_poly.pdbx_seq_one_letter_code
_entity_poly.pdbx_strand_id
1 'polypeptide(L)'
;MEGAAMLARKLRSFEKAFDVLNARFFENALSKSVITIYPTPGAYGHFTPWKSWEGAGGETFCEINLGASTVNRPVIESIATLVHEMVHQWCYEQGIKDTSRGGTYHNKRFKAETEKRGLEISYDKRIGWSLTKPGPALIELEQNGAFAACERELHRLGGAAASVPGGKAQSSTRKYVCPCCGTSVRATREVHIMCMDCEEELVLA
;
A
#
# COMPACT_ATOMS: atom_id res chain seq x y z
N MET A 1 12.58 7.55 26.63
CA MET A 1 11.73 8.66 26.11
C MET A 1 12.20 9.20 24.75
N GLU A 2 13.48 9.09 24.43
CA GLU A 2 14.06 9.67 23.19
C GLU A 2 13.53 9.04 21.90
N GLY A 3 13.39 7.72 21.83
CA GLY A 3 12.89 7.02 20.63
C GLY A 3 11.46 7.41 20.22
N ALA A 4 10.56 7.62 21.19
CA ALA A 4 9.19 8.06 20.90
C ALA A 4 9.17 9.50 20.34
N ALA A 5 10.03 10.38 20.86
CA ALA A 5 10.17 11.74 20.35
C ALA A 5 10.74 11.75 18.92
N MET A 6 11.67 10.83 18.61
CA MET A 6 12.23 10.68 17.25
C MET A 6 11.18 10.19 16.25
N LEU A 7 10.37 9.19 16.61
CA LEU A 7 9.29 8.72 15.75
C LEU A 7 8.24 9.82 15.51
N ALA A 8 7.88 10.56 16.53
CA ALA A 8 6.97 11.70 16.41
C ALA A 8 7.52 12.80 15.48
N ARG A 9 8.84 13.05 15.51
CA ARG A 9 9.50 13.99 14.58
C ARG A 9 9.46 13.46 13.14
N LYS A 10 9.73 12.15 12.95
CA LYS A 10 9.66 11.51 11.64
C LYS A 10 8.26 11.62 11.03
N LEU A 11 7.22 11.33 11.81
CA LEU A 11 5.83 11.48 11.37
C LEU A 11 5.53 12.94 10.98
N ARG A 12 5.88 13.91 11.84
CA ARG A 12 5.72 15.33 11.53
C ARG A 12 6.47 15.78 10.28
N SER A 13 7.61 15.16 9.95
CA SER A 13 8.33 15.49 8.72
C SER A 13 7.57 15.04 7.48
N PHE A 14 6.91 13.88 7.51
CA PHE A 14 6.05 13.41 6.43
C PHE A 14 4.72 14.19 6.35
N GLU A 15 4.16 14.63 7.47
CA GLU A 15 3.00 15.55 7.47
C GLU A 15 3.34 16.88 6.76
N LYS A 16 4.52 17.44 7.03
CA LYS A 16 5.00 18.63 6.32
C LYS A 16 5.25 18.36 4.84
N ALA A 17 5.81 17.19 4.51
CA ALA A 17 5.98 16.78 3.12
C ALA A 17 4.62 16.65 2.41
N PHE A 18 3.61 16.08 3.07
CA PHE A 18 2.24 16.04 2.55
C PHE A 18 1.72 17.44 2.20
N ASP A 19 1.93 18.44 3.07
CA ASP A 19 1.48 19.82 2.82
C ASP A 19 2.17 20.43 1.60
N VAL A 20 3.48 20.25 1.47
CA VAL A 20 4.26 20.71 0.30
C VAL A 20 3.77 20.05 -0.98
N LEU A 21 3.56 18.73 -0.95
CA LEU A 21 3.09 17.95 -2.08
C LEU A 21 1.64 18.31 -2.46
N ASN A 22 0.77 18.51 -1.45
CA ASN A 22 -0.61 18.93 -1.66
C ASN A 22 -0.68 20.28 -2.36
N ALA A 23 0.12 21.26 -1.91
CA ALA A 23 0.22 22.54 -2.58
C ALA A 23 0.75 22.43 -4.01
N ARG A 24 1.78 21.60 -4.23
CA ARG A 24 2.49 21.55 -5.51
C ARG A 24 1.76 20.75 -6.59
N PHE A 25 1.11 19.63 -6.21
CA PHE A 25 0.56 18.67 -7.16
C PHE A 25 -0.96 18.50 -7.07
N PHE A 26 -1.60 19.04 -6.04
CA PHE A 26 -3.03 18.87 -5.80
C PHE A 26 -3.75 20.20 -5.50
N GLU A 27 -3.07 21.35 -5.69
CA GLU A 27 -3.66 22.69 -5.53
C GLU A 27 -4.27 22.92 -4.11
N ASN A 28 -3.73 22.28 -3.08
CA ASN A 28 -4.26 22.21 -1.72
C ASN A 28 -5.68 21.62 -1.62
N ALA A 29 -6.10 20.84 -2.61
CA ALA A 29 -7.46 20.30 -2.64
C ALA A 29 -7.66 19.04 -1.80
N LEU A 30 -6.57 18.33 -1.43
CA LEU A 30 -6.67 17.15 -0.57
C LEU A 30 -6.99 17.53 0.88
N SER A 31 -7.94 16.84 1.47
CA SER A 31 -8.17 16.91 2.92
C SER A 31 -7.00 16.29 3.69
N LYS A 32 -6.84 16.66 4.95
CA LYS A 32 -5.81 16.07 5.82
C LYS A 32 -6.09 14.59 6.03
N SER A 33 -5.03 13.78 5.99
CA SER A 33 -5.04 12.39 6.41
C SER A 33 -4.08 12.18 7.56
N VAL A 34 -4.33 11.18 8.39
CA VAL A 34 -3.38 10.73 9.40
C VAL A 34 -2.27 9.95 8.69
N ILE A 35 -1.02 10.36 8.89
CA ILE A 35 0.13 9.63 8.36
C ILE A 35 0.65 8.67 9.42
N THR A 36 0.79 7.41 9.05
CA THR A 36 1.29 6.33 9.92
C THR A 36 2.50 5.63 9.33
N ILE A 37 3.26 4.92 10.16
CA ILE A 37 4.39 4.09 9.75
C ILE A 37 4.23 2.71 10.38
N TYR A 38 3.60 1.79 9.65
CA TYR A 38 3.38 0.40 10.06
C TYR A 38 3.92 -0.59 9.04
N PRO A 39 4.20 -1.84 9.43
CA PRO A 39 4.53 -2.88 8.49
C PRO A 39 3.43 -3.07 7.45
N THR A 40 3.80 -3.03 6.17
CA THR A 40 2.91 -3.28 5.04
C THR A 40 3.49 -4.41 4.20
N PRO A 41 3.14 -5.67 4.48
CA PRO A 41 3.68 -6.80 3.74
C PRO A 41 3.35 -6.71 2.24
N GLY A 42 4.38 -6.75 1.40
CA GLY A 42 4.22 -6.77 -0.06
C GLY A 42 3.93 -5.41 -0.72
N ALA A 43 3.89 -4.31 0.06
CA ALA A 43 3.71 -2.95 -0.47
C ALA A 43 4.62 -1.94 0.23
N TYR A 44 4.82 -0.79 -0.38
CA TYR A 44 5.60 0.32 0.18
C TYR A 44 4.76 1.24 1.07
N GLY A 45 3.46 1.28 0.85
CA GLY A 45 2.47 2.04 1.59
C GLY A 45 1.06 1.58 1.27
N HIS A 46 0.07 2.23 1.83
CA HIS A 46 -1.32 2.13 1.41
C HIS A 46 -2.14 3.34 1.86
N PHE A 47 -3.15 3.68 1.10
CA PHE A 47 -4.21 4.60 1.47
C PHE A 47 -5.44 3.81 1.92
N THR A 48 -6.07 4.25 3.02
CA THR A 48 -7.29 3.67 3.57
C THR A 48 -8.50 4.49 3.10
N PRO A 49 -9.33 3.99 2.14
CA PRO A 49 -10.39 4.77 1.49
C PRO A 49 -11.68 4.87 2.33
N TRP A 50 -11.52 5.08 3.63
CA TRP A 50 -12.60 5.41 4.58
C TRP A 50 -12.04 6.19 5.76
N LYS A 51 -12.90 6.84 6.51
CA LYS A 51 -12.53 7.59 7.72
C LYS A 51 -12.23 6.59 8.85
N SER A 52 -10.94 6.32 9.09
CA SER A 52 -10.44 5.34 10.05
C SER A 52 -9.98 5.97 11.38
N TRP A 53 -9.88 7.29 11.42
CA TRP A 53 -9.46 8.05 12.59
C TRP A 53 -10.49 9.11 12.95
N GLU A 54 -10.69 9.32 14.26
CA GLU A 54 -11.51 10.40 14.82
C GLU A 54 -10.68 11.24 15.77
N GLY A 55 -10.72 12.56 15.60
CA GLY A 55 -10.08 13.52 16.48
C GLY A 55 -10.93 13.82 17.71
N ALA A 56 -10.34 14.50 18.67
CA ALA A 56 -11.01 14.85 19.94
C ALA A 56 -12.22 15.76 19.77
N GLY A 57 -12.31 16.49 18.66
CA GLY A 57 -13.43 17.36 18.29
C GLY A 57 -14.50 16.65 17.43
N GLY A 58 -14.40 15.35 17.19
CA GLY A 58 -15.32 14.57 16.35
C GLY A 58 -15.04 14.66 14.84
N GLU A 59 -13.98 15.37 14.43
CA GLU A 59 -13.51 15.37 13.06
C GLU A 59 -12.95 14.00 12.66
N THR A 60 -13.16 13.59 11.42
CA THR A 60 -12.72 12.26 10.94
C THR A 60 -11.73 12.34 9.80
N PHE A 61 -10.77 11.39 9.77
CA PHE A 61 -9.66 11.39 8.82
C PHE A 61 -9.50 10.03 8.15
N CYS A 62 -9.07 10.05 6.90
CA CYS A 62 -8.49 8.89 6.23
C CYS A 62 -7.06 8.65 6.74
N GLU A 63 -6.47 7.54 6.34
CA GLU A 63 -5.09 7.19 6.68
C GLU A 63 -4.24 6.99 5.42
N ILE A 64 -3.01 7.50 5.48
CA ILE A 64 -1.92 7.11 4.58
C ILE A 64 -0.85 6.43 5.42
N ASN A 65 -0.60 5.15 5.16
CA ASN A 65 0.47 4.42 5.82
C ASN A 65 1.71 4.31 4.92
N LEU A 66 2.87 4.60 5.48
CA LEU A 66 4.17 4.32 4.87
C LEU A 66 4.76 3.05 5.48
N GLY A 67 5.19 2.12 4.64
CA GLY A 67 5.68 0.82 5.08
C GLY A 67 6.93 0.91 5.96
N ALA A 68 6.84 0.50 7.21
CA ALA A 68 7.93 0.61 8.19
C ALA A 68 9.23 -0.10 7.76
N SER A 69 9.14 -1.16 6.95
CA SER A 69 10.29 -1.89 6.41
C SER A 69 10.95 -1.19 5.21
N THR A 70 10.27 -0.23 4.62
CA THR A 70 10.68 0.43 3.36
C THR A 70 10.98 1.92 3.54
N VAL A 71 10.72 2.49 4.70
CA VAL A 71 10.98 3.89 5.02
C VAL A 71 12.49 4.23 5.16
N ASN A 72 13.35 3.20 5.12
CA ASN A 72 14.81 3.34 5.11
C ASN A 72 15.42 3.54 3.72
N ARG A 73 14.59 3.51 2.67
CA ARG A 73 15.02 3.83 1.31
C ARG A 73 15.43 5.31 1.21
N PRO A 74 16.14 5.74 0.15
CA PRO A 74 16.34 7.15 -0.12
C PRO A 74 15.04 7.95 0.10
N VAL A 75 15.15 9.13 0.71
CA VAL A 75 13.97 9.93 1.11
C VAL A 75 13.04 10.16 -0.08
N ILE A 76 13.60 10.47 -1.24
CA ILE A 76 12.81 10.71 -2.46
C ILE A 76 11.92 9.51 -2.85
N GLU A 77 12.35 8.27 -2.60
CA GLU A 77 11.54 7.08 -2.85
C GLU A 77 10.39 6.93 -1.85
N SER A 78 10.62 7.32 -0.59
CA SER A 78 9.58 7.36 0.44
C SER A 78 8.57 8.46 0.15
N ILE A 79 9.04 9.60 -0.35
CA ILE A 79 8.20 10.71 -0.83
C ILE A 79 7.41 10.30 -2.07
N ALA A 80 8.01 9.57 -3.02
CA ALA A 80 7.28 9.03 -4.17
C ALA A 80 6.18 8.05 -3.74
N THR A 81 6.42 7.25 -2.70
CA THR A 81 5.38 6.42 -2.09
C THR A 81 4.27 7.29 -1.50
N LEU A 82 4.61 8.34 -0.76
CA LEU A 82 3.61 9.26 -0.21
C LEU A 82 2.75 9.89 -1.32
N VAL A 83 3.35 10.36 -2.42
CA VAL A 83 2.60 10.89 -3.57
C VAL A 83 1.70 9.82 -4.19
N HIS A 84 2.16 8.57 -4.31
CA HIS A 84 1.35 7.44 -4.81
C HIS A 84 0.07 7.27 -3.98
N GLU A 85 0.20 7.26 -2.65
CA GLU A 85 -0.95 7.13 -1.75
C GLU A 85 -1.84 8.40 -1.76
N MET A 86 -1.25 9.58 -1.93
CA MET A 86 -2.00 10.83 -2.13
C MET A 86 -2.80 10.82 -3.44
N VAL A 87 -2.33 10.16 -4.51
CA VAL A 87 -3.11 9.96 -5.74
C VAL A 87 -4.32 9.06 -5.48
N HIS A 88 -4.18 8.01 -4.67
CA HIS A 88 -5.33 7.21 -4.24
C HIS A 88 -6.34 8.04 -3.44
N GLN A 89 -5.87 8.88 -2.52
CA GLN A 89 -6.72 9.81 -1.77
C GLN A 89 -7.44 10.77 -2.71
N TRP A 90 -6.74 11.37 -3.68
CA TRP A 90 -7.33 12.23 -4.69
C TRP A 90 -8.44 11.52 -5.46
N CYS A 91 -8.16 10.33 -5.95
CA CYS A 91 -9.13 9.53 -6.68
C CYS A 91 -10.37 9.22 -5.82
N TYR A 92 -10.16 8.87 -4.55
CA TYR A 92 -11.24 8.64 -3.59
C TYR A 92 -12.11 9.89 -3.40
N GLU A 93 -11.50 11.05 -3.16
CA GLU A 93 -12.21 12.32 -2.91
C GLU A 93 -12.94 12.84 -4.17
N GLN A 94 -12.39 12.54 -5.36
CA GLN A 94 -13.02 12.90 -6.64
C GLN A 94 -13.97 11.83 -7.21
N GLY A 95 -14.21 10.73 -6.50
CA GLY A 95 -15.04 9.63 -6.98
C GLY A 95 -14.48 8.89 -8.20
N ILE A 96 -13.18 8.97 -8.43
CA ILE A 96 -12.48 8.29 -9.53
C ILE A 96 -12.18 6.85 -9.12
N LYS A 97 -12.70 5.88 -9.84
CA LYS A 97 -12.36 4.47 -9.61
C LYS A 97 -10.98 4.18 -10.23
N ASP A 98 -9.95 4.27 -9.43
CA ASP A 98 -8.53 4.17 -9.77
C ASP A 98 -7.99 2.73 -9.77
N THR A 99 -8.66 1.84 -9.04
CA THR A 99 -8.30 0.42 -8.92
C THR A 99 -9.42 -0.52 -9.40
N SER A 100 -9.06 -1.77 -9.60
CA SER A 100 -9.96 -2.88 -9.94
C SER A 100 -9.49 -4.17 -9.24
N ARG A 101 -10.17 -5.31 -9.46
CA ARG A 101 -9.85 -6.60 -8.84
C ARG A 101 -9.78 -6.51 -7.29
N GLY A 102 -10.77 -5.86 -6.67
CA GLY A 102 -10.80 -5.71 -5.22
C GLY A 102 -9.69 -4.81 -4.65
N GLY A 103 -9.24 -3.81 -5.40
CA GLY A 103 -8.21 -2.86 -4.96
C GLY A 103 -6.77 -3.24 -5.35
N THR A 104 -6.55 -4.46 -5.86
CA THR A 104 -5.18 -4.97 -6.10
C THR A 104 -4.59 -4.60 -7.45
N TYR A 105 -5.36 -4.02 -8.36
CA TYR A 105 -4.92 -3.70 -9.71
C TYR A 105 -5.18 -2.22 -10.05
N HIS A 106 -4.10 -1.45 -10.26
CA HIS A 106 -4.14 -0.05 -10.65
C HIS A 106 -4.49 0.09 -12.13
N ASN A 107 -5.55 0.80 -12.42
CA ASN A 107 -6.07 0.93 -13.79
C ASN A 107 -5.51 2.15 -14.53
N LYS A 108 -5.98 2.39 -15.76
CA LYS A 108 -5.54 3.53 -16.58
C LYS A 108 -5.94 4.90 -15.99
N ARG A 109 -6.98 4.97 -15.13
CA ARG A 109 -7.37 6.22 -14.48
C ARG A 109 -6.34 6.60 -13.41
N PHE A 110 -5.89 5.61 -12.61
CA PHE A 110 -4.78 5.81 -11.69
C PHE A 110 -3.53 6.32 -12.42
N LYS A 111 -3.16 5.67 -13.54
CA LYS A 111 -2.06 6.13 -14.38
C LYS A 111 -2.19 7.60 -14.75
N ALA A 112 -3.32 7.98 -15.32
CA ALA A 112 -3.56 9.35 -15.79
C ALA A 112 -3.47 10.39 -14.67
N GLU A 113 -3.92 10.06 -13.46
CA GLU A 113 -3.83 10.96 -12.30
C GLU A 113 -2.41 11.00 -11.72
N THR A 114 -1.68 9.89 -11.76
CA THR A 114 -0.29 9.80 -11.30
C THR A 114 0.67 10.62 -12.17
N GLU A 115 0.54 10.52 -13.50
CA GLU A 115 1.38 11.25 -14.45
C GLU A 115 1.28 12.77 -14.32
N LYS A 116 0.14 13.29 -13.84
CA LYS A 116 -0.06 14.72 -13.58
C LYS A 116 0.63 15.20 -12.28
N ARG A 117 1.07 14.28 -11.41
CA ARG A 117 1.43 14.56 -10.01
C ARG A 117 2.87 14.20 -9.67
N GLY A 118 3.79 14.49 -10.60
CA GLY A 118 5.22 14.42 -10.34
C GLY A 118 5.82 13.02 -10.24
N LEU A 119 5.09 11.97 -10.65
CA LEU A 119 5.59 10.61 -10.71
C LEU A 119 5.69 10.09 -12.13
N GLU A 120 6.71 9.30 -12.39
CA GLU A 120 6.77 8.40 -13.54
C GLU A 120 6.12 7.07 -13.15
N ILE A 121 5.44 6.42 -14.10
CA ILE A 121 4.68 5.21 -13.83
C ILE A 121 4.89 4.14 -14.91
N SER A 122 5.03 2.89 -14.47
CA SER A 122 5.24 1.73 -15.33
C SER A 122 4.16 0.67 -15.10
N TYR A 123 3.96 -0.16 -16.11
CA TYR A 123 2.94 -1.21 -16.11
C TYR A 123 3.51 -2.56 -15.68
N ASP A 124 2.80 -3.26 -14.81
CA ASP A 124 3.00 -4.68 -14.50
C ASP A 124 1.70 -5.46 -14.77
N LYS A 125 1.80 -6.62 -15.40
CA LYS A 125 0.62 -7.43 -15.80
C LYS A 125 -0.23 -7.95 -14.63
N ARG A 126 0.34 -8.05 -13.42
CA ARG A 126 -0.36 -8.57 -12.23
C ARG A 126 -1.07 -7.47 -11.46
N ILE A 127 -0.39 -6.32 -11.29
CA ILE A 127 -0.83 -5.21 -10.42
C ILE A 127 -1.19 -3.94 -11.19
N GLY A 128 -1.06 -3.97 -12.52
CA GLY A 128 -1.42 -2.85 -13.40
C GLY A 128 -0.39 -1.71 -13.38
N TRP A 129 -0.86 -0.50 -13.46
CA TRP A 129 -0.05 0.71 -13.40
C TRP A 129 0.29 1.06 -11.95
N SER A 130 1.23 0.36 -11.35
CA SER A 130 1.56 0.47 -9.93
C SER A 130 3.03 0.80 -9.65
N LEU A 131 3.92 0.57 -10.62
CA LEU A 131 5.34 0.80 -10.43
C LEU A 131 5.66 2.29 -10.65
N THR A 132 5.70 3.06 -9.57
CA THR A 132 5.96 4.50 -9.59
C THR A 132 7.41 4.81 -9.22
N LYS A 133 7.94 5.88 -9.84
CA LYS A 133 9.27 6.47 -9.55
C LYS A 133 9.14 7.98 -9.44
N PRO A 134 10.08 8.65 -8.74
CA PRO A 134 10.15 10.11 -8.75
C PRO A 134 10.30 10.64 -10.19
N GLY A 135 9.40 11.53 -10.58
CA GLY A 135 9.53 12.28 -11.83
C GLY A 135 10.34 13.58 -11.65
N PRO A 136 10.67 14.28 -12.75
CA PRO A 136 11.54 15.47 -12.72
C PRO A 136 11.10 16.55 -11.75
N ALA A 137 9.80 16.86 -11.67
CA ALA A 137 9.28 17.89 -10.78
C ALA A 137 9.40 17.51 -9.28
N LEU A 138 9.33 16.22 -8.95
CA LEU A 138 9.53 15.74 -7.58
C LEU A 138 11.02 15.76 -7.20
N ILE A 139 11.89 15.39 -8.14
CA ILE A 139 13.35 15.45 -7.97
C ILE A 139 13.80 16.90 -7.76
N GLU A 140 13.24 17.85 -8.51
CA GLU A 140 13.52 19.28 -8.33
C GLU A 140 13.16 19.77 -6.93
N LEU A 141 12.00 19.37 -6.38
CA LEU A 141 11.63 19.71 -5.02
C LEU A 141 12.62 19.16 -3.98
N GLU A 142 13.08 17.92 -4.16
CA GLU A 142 14.09 17.31 -3.28
C GLU A 142 15.41 18.11 -3.33
N GLN A 143 15.91 18.40 -4.54
CA GLN A 143 17.14 19.16 -4.74
C GLN A 143 17.09 20.56 -4.12
N ASN A 144 15.90 21.17 -4.08
CA ASN A 144 15.63 22.43 -3.41
C ASN A 144 15.45 22.29 -1.88
N GLY A 145 15.67 21.10 -1.32
CA GLY A 145 15.64 20.85 0.12
C GLY A 145 14.26 20.75 0.75
N ALA A 146 13.20 20.61 -0.07
CA ALA A 146 11.81 20.53 0.44
C ALA A 146 11.59 19.38 1.43
N PHE A 147 12.37 18.31 1.32
CA PHE A 147 12.24 17.09 2.14
C PHE A 147 13.42 16.84 3.10
N ALA A 148 14.31 17.81 3.26
CA ALA A 148 15.51 17.66 4.11
C ALA A 148 15.21 17.31 5.57
N ALA A 149 14.03 17.66 6.09
CA ALA A 149 13.59 17.24 7.41
C ALA A 149 13.30 15.74 7.49
N CYS A 150 12.91 15.10 6.38
CA CYS A 150 12.63 13.68 6.32
C CYS A 150 13.90 12.81 6.37
N GLU A 151 15.06 13.34 6.01
CA GLU A 151 16.34 12.62 6.02
C GLU A 151 16.92 12.41 7.42
N ARG A 152 16.78 13.41 8.28
CA ARG A 152 17.48 13.52 9.58
C ARG A 152 16.86 12.69 10.70
N GLU A 153 15.77 11.98 10.43
CA GLU A 153 15.00 11.31 11.44
C GLU A 153 15.28 9.79 11.50
N LEU A 154 14.68 9.14 12.50
CA LEU A 154 14.81 7.74 12.83
C LEU A 154 14.76 6.80 11.61
N HIS A 155 15.78 5.94 11.48
CA HIS A 155 15.78 4.80 10.56
C HIS A 155 15.43 3.52 11.33
N ARG A 156 14.56 2.72 10.79
CA ARG A 156 14.37 1.37 11.29
C ARG A 156 15.62 0.56 10.91
N LEU A 157 16.40 0.15 11.89
CA LEU A 157 17.44 -0.83 11.64
C LEU A 157 16.79 -2.07 11.03
N GLY A 158 17.28 -2.51 9.86
CA GLY A 158 16.88 -3.76 9.27
C GLY A 158 17.22 -4.90 10.23
N GLY A 159 16.34 -5.15 11.20
CA GLY A 159 16.16 -6.50 11.65
C GLY A 159 15.65 -7.24 10.43
N ALA A 160 16.17 -8.42 10.12
CA ALA A 160 15.37 -9.39 9.42
C ALA A 160 13.99 -9.18 10.02
N ALA A 161 13.00 -8.69 9.22
CA ALA A 161 11.62 -8.85 9.61
C ALA A 161 11.66 -10.23 10.17
N ALA A 162 11.35 -10.38 11.51
CA ALA A 162 11.35 -11.71 12.02
C ALA A 162 10.50 -12.40 10.96
N SER A 163 11.19 -13.00 10.03
CA SER A 163 10.63 -14.00 9.21
C SER A 163 10.22 -14.93 10.32
N VAL A 164 9.00 -14.71 10.83
CA VAL A 164 8.21 -15.84 11.28
C VAL A 164 8.55 -16.80 10.19
N PRO A 165 9.36 -17.87 10.48
CA PRO A 165 9.85 -18.72 9.42
C PRO A 165 8.61 -18.91 8.60
N GLY A 166 8.59 -18.29 7.41
CA GLY A 166 7.50 -18.45 6.50
C GLY A 166 7.56 -19.91 6.15
N GLY A 167 7.06 -20.69 7.07
CA GLY A 167 6.47 -21.92 6.68
C GLY A 167 5.62 -21.41 5.55
N LYS A 168 5.93 -21.77 4.29
CA LYS A 168 5.07 -21.57 3.12
C LYS A 168 3.69 -21.63 3.70
N ALA A 169 2.92 -20.51 3.66
CA ALA A 169 1.63 -20.48 4.32
C ALA A 169 0.98 -21.73 3.81
N GLN A 170 0.95 -22.76 4.64
CA GLN A 170 0.36 -24.03 4.25
C GLN A 170 -1.03 -23.60 3.94
N SER A 171 -1.39 -23.67 2.66
CA SER A 171 -2.69 -23.28 2.20
C SER A 171 -3.65 -23.84 3.21
N SER A 172 -4.35 -22.99 3.98
CA SER A 172 -5.31 -23.45 4.99
C SER A 172 -6.43 -24.26 4.34
N THR A 173 -6.36 -24.40 3.02
CA THR A 173 -7.30 -25.17 2.21
C THR A 173 -6.66 -26.47 1.75
N ARG A 174 -7.34 -27.57 2.01
CA ARG A 174 -7.07 -28.91 1.48
C ARG A 174 -7.65 -29.00 0.09
N LYS A 175 -6.90 -29.55 -0.85
CA LYS A 175 -7.39 -29.83 -2.20
C LYS A 175 -7.87 -31.28 -2.29
N TYR A 176 -9.09 -31.47 -2.72
CA TYR A 176 -9.69 -32.79 -2.97
C TYR A 176 -9.87 -32.95 -4.47
N VAL A 177 -9.56 -34.13 -5.00
CA VAL A 177 -9.62 -34.43 -6.43
C VAL A 177 -10.41 -35.71 -6.64
N CYS A 178 -11.32 -35.71 -7.59
CA CYS A 178 -12.00 -36.92 -8.04
C CYS A 178 -11.00 -37.86 -8.74
N PRO A 179 -10.83 -39.09 -8.29
CA PRO A 179 -9.89 -40.03 -8.90
C PRO A 179 -10.28 -40.46 -10.35
N CYS A 180 -11.55 -40.29 -10.70
CA CYS A 180 -12.08 -40.64 -11.99
C CYS A 180 -11.92 -39.49 -13.03
N CYS A 181 -12.50 -38.33 -12.79
CA CYS A 181 -12.55 -37.26 -13.78
C CYS A 181 -11.59 -36.08 -13.50
N GLY A 182 -10.88 -36.07 -12.36
CA GLY A 182 -9.94 -35.01 -12.03
C GLY A 182 -10.60 -33.72 -11.55
N THR A 183 -11.92 -33.62 -11.44
CA THR A 183 -12.61 -32.49 -10.85
C THR A 183 -12.07 -32.23 -9.45
N SER A 184 -11.76 -30.97 -9.12
CA SER A 184 -11.16 -30.64 -7.84
C SER A 184 -11.88 -29.52 -7.11
N VAL A 185 -11.94 -29.63 -5.78
CA VAL A 185 -12.45 -28.60 -4.87
C VAL A 185 -11.44 -28.31 -3.77
N ARG A 186 -11.58 -27.17 -3.12
CA ARG A 186 -10.78 -26.80 -1.95
C ARG A 186 -11.68 -26.56 -0.75
N ALA A 187 -11.31 -27.11 0.40
CA ALA A 187 -12.01 -26.93 1.65
C ALA A 187 -11.06 -26.47 2.77
N THR A 188 -11.53 -25.63 3.67
CA THR A 188 -10.75 -25.10 4.81
C THR A 188 -10.68 -26.10 5.98
N ARG A 189 -11.52 -27.11 5.97
CA ARG A 189 -11.56 -28.20 6.95
C ARG A 189 -11.60 -29.55 6.25
N GLU A 190 -11.41 -30.62 6.96
CA GLU A 190 -11.61 -31.98 6.46
C GLU A 190 -13.08 -32.21 6.15
N VAL A 191 -13.35 -32.71 4.93
CA VAL A 191 -14.71 -32.92 4.43
C VAL A 191 -14.72 -34.17 3.53
N HIS A 192 -15.88 -34.88 3.51
CA HIS A 192 -16.17 -35.95 2.56
C HIS A 192 -16.98 -35.32 1.41
N ILE A 193 -16.51 -35.46 0.20
CA ILE A 193 -17.13 -34.85 -0.99
C ILE A 193 -17.28 -35.92 -2.07
N MET A 194 -18.49 -36.07 -2.58
CA MET A 194 -18.79 -36.96 -3.69
C MET A 194 -18.78 -36.19 -5.02
N CYS A 195 -18.17 -36.77 -6.03
CA CYS A 195 -18.34 -36.35 -7.40
C CYS A 195 -19.65 -36.92 -7.93
N MET A 196 -20.61 -36.08 -8.19
CA MET A 196 -21.95 -36.52 -8.63
C MET A 196 -21.92 -37.07 -10.08
N ASP A 197 -20.91 -36.71 -10.89
CA ASP A 197 -20.78 -37.18 -12.28
C ASP A 197 -20.15 -38.59 -12.35
N CYS A 198 -19.34 -38.97 -11.36
CA CYS A 198 -18.60 -40.22 -11.34
C CYS A 198 -19.03 -41.16 -10.19
N GLU A 199 -19.87 -40.67 -9.27
CA GLU A 199 -20.29 -41.38 -8.05
C GLU A 199 -19.09 -41.85 -7.20
N GLU A 200 -17.97 -41.09 -7.25
CA GLU A 200 -16.72 -41.38 -6.54
C GLU A 200 -16.41 -40.32 -5.47
N GLU A 201 -15.87 -40.77 -4.33
CA GLU A 201 -15.43 -39.86 -3.28
C GLU A 201 -14.13 -39.15 -3.71
N LEU A 202 -14.07 -37.83 -3.54
CA LEU A 202 -12.86 -37.06 -3.81
C LEU A 202 -11.78 -37.36 -2.75
N VAL A 203 -10.57 -37.62 -3.20
CA VAL A 203 -9.42 -37.89 -2.34
C VAL A 203 -8.57 -36.65 -2.14
N LEU A 204 -7.91 -36.56 -0.98
CA LEU A 204 -6.97 -35.48 -0.68
C LEU A 204 -5.75 -35.58 -1.60
N ALA A 205 -5.41 -34.47 -2.29
CA ALA A 205 -4.30 -34.38 -3.24
C ALA A 205 -3.10 -33.57 -2.67
#